data_ca097618e0f4b04a6ded3b202f2337e1
#
_entry.id   ca097618e0f4b04a6ded3b202f2337e1
#
_cell.length_a   1.000
_cell.length_b   1.000
_cell.length_c   1.000
_cell.angle_alpha   90.00
_cell.angle_beta   90.00
_cell.angle_gamma   90.00
#
_symmetry.space_group_name_H-M   'P 1'
#
loop_
_entity.id
_entity.type
_entity.pdbx_description
1 polymer ?
#
loop_
_entity_poly.entity_id
_entity_poly.type
_entity_poly.pdbx_seq_one_letter_code
_entity_poly.pdbx_strand_id
1 'polypeptide(L)'
;VQDPPIGEGIRLVAGLVGDRTTILVTARPTRLATTTMAWLERHSVPWDLLVMRSDTDHRRSSEVKAEALEGLRSTGYEPQLAVDDDPGNVEMYRVAGVPAVYLHSGYYDL
;
A
#
# COMPACT_ATOMS: atom_id res chain seq x y z
N VAL A 1 -9.40 -18.30 -2.95
CA VAL A 1 -10.58 -17.63 -2.41
C VAL A 1 -10.17 -16.29 -1.82
N GLN A 2 -10.87 -15.27 -2.19
CA GLN A 2 -10.58 -13.93 -1.70
C GLN A 2 -11.15 -13.76 -0.29
N ASP A 3 -10.32 -13.24 0.62
CA ASP A 3 -10.76 -12.90 1.96
C ASP A 3 -11.76 -11.72 1.86
N PRO A 4 -12.97 -11.84 2.46
CA PRO A 4 -13.96 -10.76 2.42
C PRO A 4 -13.43 -9.38 2.86
N PRO A 5 -12.63 -9.23 3.94
CA PRO A 5 -12.05 -7.94 4.29
C PRO A 5 -11.16 -7.36 3.19
N ILE A 6 -10.40 -8.22 2.51
CA ILE A 6 -9.55 -7.79 1.38
C ILE A 6 -10.45 -7.33 0.23
N GLY A 7 -11.53 -8.06 -0.07
CA GLY A 7 -12.46 -7.68 -1.12
C GLY A 7 -13.12 -6.33 -0.84
N GLU A 8 -13.52 -6.08 0.40
CA GLU A 8 -14.06 -4.79 0.80
C GLU A 8 -13.03 -3.68 0.64
N GLY A 9 -11.77 -3.95 1.01
CA GLY A 9 -10.68 -3.00 0.85
C GLY A 9 -10.44 -2.62 -0.61
N ILE A 10 -10.47 -3.59 -1.49
CA ILE A 10 -10.32 -3.35 -2.93
C ILE A 10 -11.45 -2.44 -3.43
N ARG A 11 -12.69 -2.71 -3.01
CA ARG A 11 -13.85 -1.89 -3.40
C ARG A 11 -13.73 -0.48 -2.86
N LEU A 12 -13.28 -0.34 -1.60
CA LEU A 12 -13.07 0.98 -1.00
C LEU A 12 -12.05 1.78 -1.78
N VAL A 13 -10.90 1.19 -2.09
CA VAL A 13 -9.85 1.86 -2.86
C VAL A 13 -10.37 2.25 -4.24
N ALA A 14 -11.05 1.34 -4.93
CA ALA A 14 -11.63 1.64 -6.24
C ALA A 14 -12.61 2.82 -6.19
N GLY A 15 -13.39 2.92 -5.12
CA GLY A 15 -14.32 4.03 -4.93
C GLY A 15 -13.65 5.36 -4.60
N LEU A 16 -12.47 5.32 -3.99
CA LEU A 16 -11.74 6.52 -3.60
C LEU A 16 -10.85 7.09 -4.70
N VAL A 17 -10.50 6.28 -5.70
CA VAL A 17 -9.53 6.67 -6.72
C VAL A 17 -10.02 7.87 -7.55
N GLY A 18 -11.20 7.80 -8.16
CA GLY A 18 -11.71 8.87 -9.01
C GLY A 18 -10.64 9.37 -9.99
N ASP A 19 -10.37 10.66 -9.98
CA ASP A 19 -9.34 11.30 -10.80
C ASP A 19 -7.98 11.36 -10.11
N ARG A 20 -7.82 10.72 -8.98
CA ARG A 20 -6.59 10.80 -8.20
C ARG A 20 -5.57 9.75 -8.64
N THR A 21 -4.29 10.11 -8.49
CA THR A 21 -3.21 9.16 -8.70
C THR A 21 -3.22 8.14 -7.56
N THR A 22 -3.23 6.87 -7.92
CA THR A 22 -3.19 5.76 -6.96
C THR A 22 -1.80 5.15 -6.95
N ILE A 23 -1.16 5.17 -5.79
CA ILE A 23 0.17 4.62 -5.61
C ILE A 23 0.05 3.44 -4.66
N LEU A 24 0.46 2.26 -5.12
CA LEU A 24 0.54 1.08 -4.29
C LEU A 24 1.95 0.94 -3.76
N VAL A 25 2.07 0.90 -2.43
CA VAL A 25 3.34 0.67 -1.77
C VAL A 25 3.25 -0.66 -1.05
N THR A 26 4.08 -1.61 -1.45
CA THR A 26 4.08 -2.95 -0.86
C THR A 26 5.47 -3.31 -0.33
N ALA A 27 5.50 -4.04 0.77
CA ALA A 27 6.73 -4.58 1.32
C ALA A 27 7.19 -5.86 0.60
N ARG A 28 6.49 -6.28 -0.46
CA ARG A 28 6.93 -7.42 -1.27
C ARG A 28 8.17 -7.05 -2.08
N PRO A 29 9.14 -7.96 -2.20
CA PRO A 29 10.36 -7.68 -2.94
C PRO A 29 10.15 -7.68 -4.46
N THR A 30 11.01 -6.96 -5.17
CA THR A 30 10.90 -6.77 -6.62
C THR A 30 10.97 -8.06 -7.42
N ARG A 31 11.59 -9.12 -6.90
CA ARG A 31 11.58 -10.43 -7.56
C ARG A 31 10.18 -11.01 -7.72
N LEU A 32 9.21 -10.51 -6.94
CA LEU A 32 7.81 -10.92 -7.00
C LEU A 32 6.95 -9.96 -7.83
N ALA A 33 7.57 -9.07 -8.59
CA ALA A 33 6.83 -8.03 -9.32
C ALA A 33 5.81 -8.61 -10.30
N THR A 34 6.21 -9.59 -11.12
CA THR A 34 5.31 -10.20 -12.09
C THR A 34 4.12 -10.87 -11.40
N THR A 35 4.37 -11.61 -10.34
CA THR A 35 3.31 -12.27 -9.56
C THR A 35 2.38 -11.24 -8.92
N THR A 36 2.94 -10.17 -8.37
CA THR A 36 2.18 -9.11 -7.73
C THR A 36 1.28 -8.39 -8.74
N MET A 37 1.83 -8.01 -9.89
CA MET A 37 1.05 -7.35 -10.93
C MET A 37 -0.07 -8.23 -11.48
N ALA A 38 0.18 -9.54 -11.65
CA ALA A 38 -0.83 -10.48 -12.07
C ALA A 38 -1.96 -10.58 -11.04
N TRP A 39 -1.63 -10.56 -9.75
CA TRP A 39 -2.62 -10.59 -8.68
C TRP A 39 -3.48 -9.31 -8.70
N LEU A 40 -2.84 -8.15 -8.85
CA LEU A 40 -3.54 -6.87 -8.91
C LEU A 40 -4.50 -6.82 -10.09
N GLU A 41 -4.07 -7.30 -11.25
CA GLU A 41 -4.92 -7.35 -12.43
C GLU A 41 -6.10 -8.30 -12.24
N ARG A 42 -5.84 -9.49 -11.68
CA ARG A 42 -6.90 -10.48 -11.43
C ARG A 42 -8.00 -9.93 -10.53
N HIS A 43 -7.63 -9.11 -9.54
CA HIS A 43 -8.58 -8.54 -8.59
C HIS A 43 -9.04 -7.13 -8.95
N SER A 44 -8.70 -6.66 -10.13
CA SER A 44 -9.08 -5.34 -10.64
C SER A 44 -8.70 -4.21 -9.67
N VAL A 45 -7.53 -4.32 -9.04
CA VAL A 45 -7.03 -3.28 -8.15
C VAL A 45 -6.46 -2.15 -9.01
N PRO A 46 -7.00 -0.92 -8.90
CA PRO A 46 -6.47 0.21 -9.66
C PRO A 46 -5.12 0.67 -9.09
N TRP A 47 -4.17 0.95 -9.98
CA TRP A 47 -2.91 1.55 -9.56
C TRP A 47 -2.25 2.26 -10.73
N ASP A 48 -1.56 3.35 -10.42
CA ASP A 48 -0.80 4.13 -11.38
C ASP A 48 0.69 3.92 -11.21
N LEU A 49 1.13 3.72 -9.96
CA LEU A 49 2.52 3.48 -9.61
C LEU A 49 2.58 2.37 -8.56
N LEU A 50 3.51 1.44 -8.77
CA LEU A 50 3.76 0.35 -7.83
C LEU A 50 5.16 0.50 -7.27
N VAL A 51 5.26 0.64 -5.95
CA VAL A 51 6.53 0.75 -5.23
C VAL A 51 6.75 -0.53 -4.44
N MET A 52 7.87 -1.18 -4.67
CA MET A 52 8.23 -2.44 -4.03
C MET A 52 9.60 -2.31 -3.36
N ARG A 53 9.84 -3.15 -2.35
CA ARG A 53 11.16 -3.14 -1.71
C ARG A 53 12.20 -3.84 -2.57
N SER A 54 13.47 -3.47 -2.40
CA SER A 54 14.60 -4.19 -3.00
C SER A 54 14.63 -5.63 -2.45
N ASP A 55 15.09 -6.57 -3.28
CA ASP A 55 15.22 -7.98 -2.88
C ASP A 55 16.17 -8.18 -1.70
N THR A 56 17.10 -7.25 -1.49
CA THR A 56 18.06 -7.30 -0.39
C THR A 56 17.64 -6.53 0.84
N ASP A 57 16.48 -5.86 0.80
CA ASP A 57 15.97 -5.06 1.91
C ASP A 57 15.08 -5.93 2.79
N HIS A 58 15.55 -6.20 4.01
CA HIS A 58 14.86 -7.06 4.97
C HIS A 58 14.34 -6.29 6.19
N ARG A 59 14.25 -4.96 6.09
CA ARG A 59 13.72 -4.13 7.17
C ARG A 59 12.24 -4.39 7.40
N ARG A 60 11.72 -3.91 8.54
CA ARG A 60 10.28 -3.99 8.81
C ARG A 60 9.48 -3.22 7.76
N SER A 61 8.26 -3.65 7.51
CA SER A 61 7.37 -3.04 6.54
C SER A 61 7.23 -1.54 6.75
N SER A 62 7.07 -1.09 8.00
CA SER A 62 6.89 0.33 8.31
C SER A 62 8.13 1.16 7.95
N GLU A 63 9.31 0.61 8.10
CA GLU A 63 10.54 1.31 7.73
C GLU A 63 10.68 1.42 6.21
N VAL A 64 10.35 0.35 5.49
CA VAL A 64 10.38 0.33 4.03
C VAL A 64 9.37 1.33 3.48
N LYS A 65 8.16 1.34 4.02
CA LYS A 65 7.10 2.24 3.54
C LYS A 65 7.35 3.70 3.93
N ALA A 66 7.99 3.96 5.07
CA ALA A 66 8.40 5.31 5.44
C ALA A 66 9.42 5.88 4.44
N GLU A 67 10.39 5.08 4.05
CA GLU A 67 11.37 5.51 3.04
C GLU A 67 10.71 5.72 1.68
N ALA A 68 9.77 4.84 1.30
CA ALA A 68 9.02 5.01 0.06
C ALA A 68 8.22 6.32 0.07
N LEU A 69 7.58 6.66 1.18
CA LEU A 69 6.85 7.91 1.34
C LEU A 69 7.79 9.12 1.17
N GLU A 70 8.95 9.07 1.79
CA GLU A 70 9.94 10.14 1.66
C GLU A 70 10.39 10.30 0.21
N GLY A 71 10.64 9.20 -0.48
CA GLY A 71 11.00 9.19 -1.89
C GLY A 71 9.90 9.77 -2.78
N LEU A 72 8.65 9.44 -2.50
CA LEU A 72 7.51 10.00 -3.23
C LEU A 72 7.43 11.52 -3.04
N ARG A 73 7.59 12.00 -1.81
CA ARG A 73 7.57 13.44 -1.51
C ARG A 73 8.71 14.17 -2.21
N SER A 74 9.91 13.61 -2.21
CA SER A 74 11.04 14.24 -2.89
C SER A 74 10.89 14.23 -4.41
N THR A 75 10.05 13.36 -4.96
CA THR A 75 9.76 13.33 -6.41
C THR A 75 8.60 14.27 -6.78
N GLY A 76 7.96 14.90 -5.80
CA GLY A 76 6.89 15.87 -6.05
C GLY A 76 5.48 15.40 -5.74
N TYR A 77 5.32 14.15 -5.29
CA TYR A 77 4.00 13.67 -4.86
C TYR A 77 3.67 14.20 -3.47
N GLU A 78 2.41 14.50 -3.26
CA GLU A 78 1.91 14.89 -1.93
C GLU A 78 0.76 13.95 -1.55
N PRO A 79 1.05 12.87 -0.83
CA PRO A 79 0.03 11.90 -0.45
C PRO A 79 -1.06 12.55 0.40
N GLN A 80 -2.31 12.32 0.01
CA GLN A 80 -3.48 12.90 0.66
C GLN A 80 -4.16 11.93 1.62
N LEU A 81 -4.03 10.63 1.35
CA LEU A 81 -4.67 9.59 2.14
C LEU A 81 -3.89 8.29 1.96
N ALA A 82 -3.66 7.59 3.04
CA ALA A 82 -3.11 6.24 3.03
C ALA A 82 -4.16 5.26 3.56
N VAL A 83 -4.21 4.07 2.98
CA VAL A 83 -5.03 2.96 3.46
C VAL A 83 -4.10 1.77 3.62
N ASP A 84 -4.08 1.16 4.78
CA ASP A 84 -3.20 0.02 5.05
C ASP A 84 -3.86 -0.93 6.04
N ASP A 85 -3.56 -2.21 5.96
CA ASP A 85 -4.07 -3.23 6.86
C ASP A 85 -3.11 -3.58 7.99
N ASP A 86 -1.96 -2.93 8.05
CA ASP A 86 -0.97 -3.11 9.11
C ASP A 86 -1.04 -1.90 10.05
N PRO A 87 -1.41 -2.11 11.33
CA PRO A 87 -1.49 -1.00 12.29
C PRO A 87 -0.19 -0.20 12.42
N GLY A 88 0.96 -0.87 12.31
CA GLY A 88 2.26 -0.21 12.36
C GLY A 88 2.47 0.75 11.19
N ASN A 89 2.01 0.38 10.01
CA ASN A 89 2.09 1.23 8.84
C ASN A 89 1.14 2.43 8.96
N VAL A 90 -0.08 2.19 9.44
CA VAL A 90 -1.05 3.27 9.67
C VAL A 90 -0.47 4.32 10.61
N GLU A 91 0.13 3.89 11.72
CA GLU A 91 0.75 4.79 12.68
C GLU A 91 1.93 5.55 12.04
N MET A 92 2.74 4.87 11.25
CA MET A 92 3.86 5.50 10.53
C MET A 92 3.37 6.63 9.63
N TYR A 93 2.31 6.39 8.86
CA TYR A 93 1.76 7.43 7.98
C TYR A 93 1.22 8.62 8.77
N ARG A 94 0.53 8.37 9.88
CA ARG A 94 -0.02 9.43 10.73
C ARG A 94 1.09 10.29 11.33
N VAL A 95 2.15 9.66 11.83
CA VAL A 95 3.32 10.38 12.36
C VAL A 95 3.98 11.21 11.27
N ALA A 96 4.00 10.72 10.03
CA ALA A 96 4.56 11.44 8.90
C ALA A 96 3.62 12.51 8.33
N GLY A 97 2.46 12.74 8.93
CA GLY A 97 1.54 13.79 8.52
C GLY A 97 0.57 13.40 7.41
N VAL A 98 0.43 12.11 7.11
CA VAL A 98 -0.51 11.62 6.11
C VAL A 98 -1.74 11.04 6.82
N PRO A 99 -2.96 11.56 6.55
CA PRO A 99 -4.15 10.92 7.06
C PRO A 99 -4.19 9.45 6.62
N ALA A 100 -4.47 8.57 7.55
CA ALA A 100 -4.42 7.14 7.25
C ALA A 100 -5.61 6.41 7.83
N VAL A 101 -6.14 5.45 7.07
CA VAL A 101 -7.25 4.60 7.45
C VAL A 101 -6.73 3.18 7.64
N TYR A 102 -7.03 2.61 8.80
CA TYR A 102 -6.78 1.20 9.04
C TYR A 102 -7.92 0.38 8.44
N LEU A 103 -7.55 -0.60 7.61
CA LEU A 103 -8.49 -1.53 7.03
C LEU A 103 -8.19 -2.92 7.57
N HIS A 104 -9.10 -3.46 8.36
CA HIS A 104 -8.91 -4.77 8.96
C HIS A 104 -8.98 -5.88 7.91
N SER A 105 -7.88 -6.62 7.73
CA SER A 105 -7.82 -7.75 6.80
C SER A 105 -7.84 -9.11 7.51
N GLY A 106 -7.61 -9.11 8.82
CA GLY A 106 -7.42 -10.32 9.61
C GLY A 106 -6.00 -10.90 9.54
N TYR A 107 -5.17 -10.36 8.66
CA TYR A 107 -3.80 -10.86 8.48
C TYR A 107 -2.91 -10.58 9.69
N TYR A 108 -3.10 -9.43 10.33
CA TYR A 108 -2.33 -9.00 11.48
C TYR A 108 -3.09 -9.13 12.79
N ASP A 109 -4.09 -9.99 12.83
CA ASP A 109 -4.82 -10.25 14.07
C ASP A 109 -3.91 -10.88 15.10
N LEU A 110 -4.01 -10.41 16.32
CA LEU A 110 -3.23 -10.89 17.44
C LEU A 110 -3.98 -11.95 18.24
#